data_1f13f59953aa92875ac5bb4b4bad7a42
#
_entry.id   1f13f59953aa92875ac5bb4b4bad7a42
#
_cell.length_a   1.000
_cell.length_b   1.000
_cell.length_c   1.000
_cell.angle_alpha   90.00
_cell.angle_beta   90.00
_cell.angle_gamma   90.00
#
_symmetry.space_group_name_H-M   'P 1'
#
loop_
_entity.id
_entity.type
_entity.pdbx_description
1 polymer ?
#
loop_
_entity_poly.entity_id
_entity_poly.type
_entity_poly.pdbx_seq_one_letter_code
_entity_poly.pdbx_strand_id
1 'polypeptide(L)' 'MIIKKSEKDERREKIIDVAFRLFVDKKIESVTMGEIAKEAGIGRATLFRYFPGKLEL' A
#
# COMPACT_ATOMS: atom_id res chain seq x y z
N MET A 1 -18.46 -10.64 -18.60
CA MET A 1 -17.84 -11.56 -17.62
C MET A 1 -17.26 -10.80 -16.44
N ILE A 2 -17.64 -11.21 -15.26
CA ILE A 2 -17.13 -10.57 -14.04
C ILE A 2 -15.98 -11.39 -13.49
N ILE A 3 -14.82 -10.76 -13.36
CA ILE A 3 -13.67 -11.40 -12.77
C ILE A 3 -13.64 -11.03 -11.30
N LYS A 4 -13.81 -12.03 -10.45
CA LYS A 4 -13.79 -11.81 -9.02
C LYS A 4 -12.33 -11.69 -8.54
N LYS A 5 -12.01 -10.59 -7.90
CA LYS A 5 -10.69 -10.40 -7.34
C LYS A 5 -10.51 -11.21 -6.07
N SER A 6 -9.33 -11.72 -5.85
CA SER A 6 -9.03 -12.42 -4.61
C SER A 6 -8.87 -11.39 -3.49
N GLU A 7 -8.95 -11.86 -2.24
CA GLU A 7 -8.71 -10.98 -1.08
C GLU A 7 -7.32 -10.36 -1.15
N LYS A 8 -6.37 -11.11 -1.67
CA LYS A 8 -5.00 -10.64 -1.82
C LYS A 8 -4.91 -9.48 -2.79
N ASP A 9 -5.64 -9.57 -3.91
CA ASP A 9 -5.66 -8.50 -4.91
C ASP A 9 -6.34 -7.26 -4.37
N GLU A 10 -7.43 -7.41 -3.63
CA GLU A 10 -8.14 -6.29 -3.03
C GLU A 10 -7.26 -5.57 -2.00
N ARG A 11 -6.54 -6.33 -1.21
CA ARG A 11 -5.64 -5.76 -0.21
C ARG A 11 -4.51 -4.99 -0.87
N ARG A 12 -3.96 -5.56 -1.94
CA ARG A 12 -2.91 -4.91 -2.70
C ARG A 12 -3.38 -3.59 -3.27
N GLU A 13 -4.58 -3.56 -3.84
CA GLU A 13 -5.14 -2.33 -4.38
C GLU A 13 -5.37 -1.28 -3.30
N LYS A 14 -5.81 -1.71 -2.13
CA LYS A 14 -6.00 -0.81 -1.00
C LYS A 14 -4.68 -0.17 -0.58
N ILE A 15 -3.62 -0.97 -0.54
CA ILE A 15 -2.30 -0.46 -0.18
C ILE A 15 -1.84 0.57 -1.20
N ILE A 16 -2.02 0.29 -2.48
CA ILE A 16 -1.63 1.20 -3.55
C ILE A 16 -2.40 2.52 -3.44
N ASP A 17 -3.70 2.43 -3.19
CA ASP A 17 -4.54 3.61 -3.06
C ASP A 17 -4.09 4.49 -1.89
N VAL A 18 -3.82 3.87 -0.75
CA VAL A 18 -3.35 4.58 0.44
C VAL A 18 -2.00 5.25 0.16
N ALA A 19 -1.08 4.49 -0.45
CA ALA A 19 0.25 5.02 -0.77
C ALA A 19 0.15 6.20 -1.73
N PHE A 20 -0.70 6.08 -2.73
CA PHE A 20 -0.89 7.15 -3.70
C PHE A 20 -1.37 8.43 -3.03
N ARG A 21 -2.34 8.31 -2.12
CA ARG A 21 -2.85 9.48 -1.39
C ARG A 21 -1.77 10.15 -0.57
N LEU A 22 -0.93 9.36 0.09
CA LEU A 22 0.16 9.89 0.89
C LEU A 22 1.20 10.57 0.00
N PHE A 23 1.48 10.00 -1.16
CA PHE A 23 2.44 10.58 -2.10
C PHE A 23 1.95 11.91 -2.68
N VAL A 24 0.64 12.06 -2.84
CA VAL A 24 0.06 13.32 -3.32
C VAL A 24 0.12 14.40 -2.24
N ASP A 25 -0.18 14.02 -0.99
CA ASP A 25 -0.15 14.94 0.14
C ASP A 25 1.26 15.32 0.55
N LYS A 26 2.19 14.38 0.45
CA LYS A 26 3.56 14.53 0.89
C LYS A 26 4.47 14.06 -0.23
N LYS A 27 5.71 14.53 -0.21
CA LYS A 27 6.69 14.02 -1.16
C LYS A 27 6.99 12.55 -0.85
N ILE A 28 7.26 11.78 -1.88
CA ILE A 28 7.62 10.36 -1.72
C ILE A 28 8.70 10.18 -0.67
N GLU A 29 9.68 11.08 -0.65
CA GLU A 29 10.79 11.04 0.29
C GLU A 29 10.35 11.16 1.75
N SER A 30 9.22 11.82 1.98
CA SER A 30 8.69 12.04 3.33
C SER A 30 7.77 10.91 3.79
N VAL A 31 7.35 10.05 2.88
CA VAL A 31 6.44 8.93 3.21
C VAL A 31 7.26 7.71 3.59
N THR A 32 6.92 7.09 4.72
CA THR A 32 7.59 5.87 5.17
C THR A 32 6.68 4.67 5.00
N MET A 33 7.28 3.49 4.92
CA MET A 33 6.51 2.24 4.83
C MET A 33 5.65 2.05 6.07
N GLY A 34 6.14 2.45 7.25
CA GLY A 34 5.37 2.38 8.48
C GLY A 34 4.12 3.24 8.41
N GLU A 35 4.22 4.41 7.82
CA GLU A 35 3.10 5.31 7.65
C GLU A 35 2.05 4.71 6.71
N ILE A 36 2.50 4.11 5.62
CA ILE A 36 1.62 3.44 4.67
C ILE A 36 0.88 2.28 5.36
N ALA A 37 1.61 1.47 6.11
CA ALA A 37 1.02 0.34 6.82
C ALA A 37 -0.04 0.80 7.81
N LYS A 38 0.25 1.86 8.54
CA LYS A 38 -0.67 2.41 9.53
C LYS A 38 -1.96 2.90 8.87
N GLU A 39 -1.84 3.64 7.78
CA GLU A 39 -3.00 4.16 7.07
C GLU A 39 -3.80 3.05 6.40
N ALA A 40 -3.13 2.00 5.94
CA ALA A 40 -3.80 0.86 5.32
C ALA A 40 -4.39 -0.09 6.35
N GLY A 41 -4.06 0.09 7.64
CA GLY A 41 -4.58 -0.77 8.70
C GLY A 41 -3.96 -2.15 8.72
N ILE A 42 -2.70 -2.27 8.30
CA ILE A 42 -1.99 -3.55 8.27
C ILE A 42 -0.65 -3.42 8.98
N GLY A 43 -0.06 -4.56 9.31
CA GLY A 43 1.27 -4.57 9.91
C GLY A 43 2.35 -4.30 8.86
N ARG A 44 3.50 -3.81 9.32
CA ARG A 44 4.64 -3.52 8.44
C ARG A 44 5.12 -4.79 7.73
N ALA A 45 5.16 -5.91 8.44
CA ALA A 45 5.58 -7.17 7.85
C ALA A 45 4.65 -7.58 6.70
N THR A 46 3.36 -7.37 6.88
CA THR A 46 2.38 -7.66 5.84
C THR A 46 2.61 -6.77 4.63
N LEU A 47 2.85 -5.47 4.88
CA LEU A 47 3.11 -4.54 3.80
C LEU A 47 4.34 -4.95 3.00
N PHE A 48 5.43 -5.30 3.67
CA PHE A 48 6.67 -5.70 3.00
C PHE A 48 6.52 -6.99 2.19
N ARG A 49 5.55 -7.83 2.53
CA ARG A 49 5.25 -9.01 1.73
C ARG A 49 4.71 -8.66 0.36
N TYR A 50 3.94 -7.58 0.28
CA TYR A 50 3.37 -7.12 -0.98
C TYR A 50 4.35 -6.25 -1.74
N PHE A 51 5.06 -5.38 -1.02
CA PHE A 51 5.95 -4.40 -1.62
C PHE A 51 7.24 -4.31 -0.81
N PRO A 52 8.37 -4.76 -1.35
CA PRO A 52 9.64 -4.73 -0.62
C PRO A 52 10.12 -3.33 -0.24
N GLY A 53 9.63 -2.31 -0.95
CA GLY A 53 9.97 -0.93 -0.63
C GLY A 53 8.97 0.01 -1.25
N LYS A 54 8.96 1.27 -0.82
CA LYS A 54 7.96 2.22 -1.31
C LYS A 54 8.08 2.52 -2.81
N LEU A 55 9.23 2.31 -3.39
CA LEU A 55 9.40 2.51 -4.82
C LEU A 55 8.74 1.39 -5.65
N GLU A 56 8.41 0.29 -5.01
CA GLU A 56 7.70 -0.81 -5.66
C GLU A 56 6.20 -0.55 -5.75
N LEU A 57 5.74 0.47 -5.08
CA LEU A 57 4.34 0.88 -5.14
C LEU A 57 4.09 1.75 -6.40
#